data_4f8bd8036a194f8d3ae2d7b0002d2495
#
_entry.id   4f8bd8036a194f8d3ae2d7b0002d2495
#
_cell.length_a   1.000
_cell.length_b   1.000
_cell.length_c   1.000
_cell.angle_alpha   90.00
_cell.angle_beta   90.00
_cell.angle_gamma   90.00
#
_symmetry.space_group_name_H-M   'P 1'
#
loop_
_entity.id
_entity.type
_entity.pdbx_description
1 polymer ?
#
loop_
_entity_poly.entity_id
_entity_poly.type
_entity_poly.pdbx_seq_one_letter_code
_entity_poly.pdbx_strand_id
1 'polypeptide(L)'
;PVFSHSLHAYLRVLAGSRAHRAGPFLASFDDHDAGLFRNYAVPDDGADPTPAQVAELITTFTERDRIPRLEYLPELCPAVEPGLLAAGFAPERRLPIMTCWPTDVVAPSVVAGIELSLATTDEQLRQVAGAQNDAYGQPETTDHDVARLRGTVEGGGLVALARDTATGRGVGGGLCAPPHEGVSELAAIGVRTPYRRRGIATALTALLTRSCPTVGITTPFLTPEGEAEARIYHRVGYRAVTEMLHISR
;
A
#
# COMPACT_ATOMS: atom_id res chain seq x y z
N PRO A 1 -9.50 10.79 14.80
CA PRO A 1 -9.91 11.87 13.85
C PRO A 1 -8.72 12.42 13.05
N VAL A 2 -7.60 12.86 13.71
CA VAL A 2 -6.46 13.48 13.02
C VAL A 2 -5.78 12.47 12.09
N PHE A 3 -5.53 11.24 12.54
CA PHE A 3 -4.92 10.18 11.74
C PHE A 3 -5.72 9.87 10.47
N SER A 4 -7.04 9.70 10.57
CA SER A 4 -7.90 9.37 9.43
C SER A 4 -7.85 10.46 8.35
N HIS A 5 -7.86 11.74 8.72
CA HIS A 5 -7.73 12.85 7.76
C HIS A 5 -6.36 12.87 7.08
N SER A 6 -5.26 12.68 7.83
CA SER A 6 -3.91 12.61 7.26
C SER A 6 -3.76 11.42 6.32
N LEU A 7 -4.32 10.27 6.68
CA LEU A 7 -4.34 9.09 5.82
C LEU A 7 -5.15 9.33 4.54
N HIS A 8 -6.33 9.92 4.64
CA HIS A 8 -7.18 10.21 3.48
C HIS A 8 -6.52 11.25 2.55
N ALA A 9 -5.83 12.25 3.12
CA ALA A 9 -5.01 13.18 2.36
C ALA A 9 -3.86 12.46 1.64
N TYR A 10 -3.18 11.53 2.31
CA TYR A 10 -2.14 10.68 1.71
C TYR A 10 -2.67 9.92 0.50
N LEU A 11 -3.82 9.24 0.62
CA LEU A 11 -4.43 8.50 -0.50
C LEU A 11 -4.72 9.39 -1.71
N ARG A 12 -5.19 10.63 -1.48
CA ARG A 12 -5.43 11.60 -2.57
C ARG A 12 -4.15 12.05 -3.26
N VAL A 13 -3.07 12.24 -2.50
CA VAL A 13 -1.77 12.69 -3.05
C VAL A 13 -1.11 11.61 -3.91
N LEU A 14 -1.39 10.33 -3.68
CA LEU A 14 -0.88 9.24 -4.52
C LEU A 14 -1.28 9.37 -5.99
N ALA A 15 -2.38 10.06 -6.30
CA ALA A 15 -2.79 10.35 -7.68
C ALA A 15 -1.77 11.23 -8.41
N GLY A 16 -1.09 12.15 -7.69
CA GLY A 16 -0.05 13.03 -8.24
C GLY A 16 -0.50 13.79 -9.49
N SER A 17 0.37 13.85 -10.49
CA SER A 17 0.10 14.50 -11.78
C SER A 17 -0.94 13.74 -12.65
N ARG A 18 -1.29 12.54 -12.28
CA ARG A 18 -2.31 11.70 -12.96
C ARG A 18 -3.71 11.88 -12.37
N ALA A 19 -3.88 12.85 -11.47
CA ALA A 19 -5.15 13.14 -10.82
C ALA A 19 -6.15 13.76 -11.80
N HIS A 20 -7.36 13.20 -11.83
CA HIS A 20 -8.52 13.71 -12.57
C HIS A 20 -9.65 13.98 -11.60
N ARG A 21 -10.16 15.21 -11.61
CA ARG A 21 -11.30 15.59 -10.76
C ARG A 21 -12.62 15.25 -11.46
N ALA A 22 -13.51 14.54 -10.75
CA ALA A 22 -14.88 14.29 -11.14
C ALA A 22 -15.79 14.61 -9.95
N GLY A 23 -16.41 15.79 -9.96
CA GLY A 23 -17.14 16.29 -8.80
C GLY A 23 -16.27 16.26 -7.51
N PRO A 24 -16.75 15.64 -6.41
CA PRO A 24 -15.98 15.53 -5.16
C PRO A 24 -14.97 14.37 -5.18
N PHE A 25 -14.74 13.72 -6.31
CA PHE A 25 -13.84 12.58 -6.43
C PHE A 25 -12.53 12.96 -7.11
N LEU A 26 -11.43 12.46 -6.58
CA LEU A 26 -10.11 12.54 -7.21
C LEU A 26 -9.73 11.16 -7.72
N ALA A 27 -9.80 10.96 -9.03
CA ALA A 27 -9.46 9.70 -9.70
C ALA A 27 -7.99 9.69 -10.13
N SER A 28 -7.35 8.53 -10.02
CA SER A 28 -6.00 8.26 -10.51
C SER A 28 -6.04 7.13 -11.52
N PHE A 29 -5.27 7.25 -12.59
CA PHE A 29 -5.17 6.24 -13.64
C PHE A 29 -3.73 5.90 -13.93
N ASP A 30 -3.44 4.61 -14.10
CA ASP A 30 -2.15 4.14 -14.58
C ASP A 30 -2.22 3.92 -16.09
N ASP A 31 -1.27 4.52 -16.83
CA ASP A 31 -1.23 4.46 -18.29
C ASP A 31 -0.76 3.10 -18.82
N HIS A 32 -0.07 2.32 -17.96
CA HIS A 32 0.57 1.04 -18.33
C HIS A 32 -0.12 -0.17 -17.72
N ASP A 33 -0.94 0.03 -16.68
CA ASP A 33 -1.62 -1.04 -15.97
C ASP A 33 -3.11 -0.74 -15.83
N ALA A 34 -3.95 -1.52 -16.52
CA ALA A 34 -5.41 -1.42 -16.45
C ALA A 34 -6.01 -2.11 -15.20
N GLY A 35 -5.17 -2.71 -14.34
CA GLY A 35 -5.61 -3.44 -13.15
C GLY A 35 -6.34 -2.55 -12.13
N LEU A 36 -7.26 -3.16 -11.40
CA LEU A 36 -8.13 -2.47 -10.43
C LEU A 36 -7.36 -1.72 -9.36
N PHE A 37 -6.24 -2.27 -8.88
CA PHE A 37 -5.44 -1.69 -7.79
C PHE A 37 -4.60 -0.47 -8.19
N ARG A 38 -4.56 -0.13 -9.49
CA ARG A 38 -3.82 1.01 -10.02
C ARG A 38 -4.73 2.16 -10.48
N ASN A 39 -6.05 1.89 -10.53
CA ASN A 39 -7.03 2.79 -11.12
C ASN A 39 -8.22 2.91 -10.16
N TYR A 40 -8.21 3.94 -9.33
CA TYR A 40 -9.26 4.16 -8.34
C TYR A 40 -9.43 5.64 -8.02
N ALA A 41 -10.54 5.99 -7.41
CA ALA A 41 -10.81 7.33 -6.92
C ALA A 41 -10.90 7.39 -5.41
N VAL A 42 -10.61 8.58 -4.86
CA VAL A 42 -10.77 8.92 -3.44
C VAL A 42 -11.70 10.12 -3.35
N PRO A 43 -12.76 10.09 -2.54
CA PRO A 43 -13.64 11.24 -2.35
C PRO A 43 -12.98 12.29 -1.45
N ASP A 44 -13.49 13.52 -1.50
CA ASP A 44 -13.15 14.54 -0.52
C ASP A 44 -13.75 14.22 0.85
N ASP A 45 -13.12 14.69 1.92
CA ASP A 45 -13.66 14.56 3.27
C ASP A 45 -15.01 15.28 3.36
N GLY A 46 -15.99 14.62 3.95
CA GLY A 46 -17.36 15.16 4.06
C GLY A 46 -18.15 15.16 2.73
N ALA A 47 -17.67 14.52 1.69
CA ALA A 47 -18.35 14.47 0.41
C ALA A 47 -19.77 13.90 0.54
N ASP A 48 -20.73 14.59 -0.11
CA ASP A 48 -22.13 14.18 -0.28
C ASP A 48 -22.48 14.30 -1.78
N PRO A 49 -22.10 13.29 -2.59
CA PRO A 49 -22.19 13.40 -4.03
C PRO A 49 -23.63 13.31 -4.54
N THR A 50 -23.98 14.20 -5.45
CA THR A 50 -25.24 14.10 -6.20
C THR A 50 -25.20 12.95 -7.20
N PRO A 51 -26.37 12.44 -7.66
CA PRO A 51 -26.41 11.41 -8.71
C PRO A 51 -25.67 11.83 -9.99
N ALA A 52 -25.69 13.12 -10.36
CA ALA A 52 -24.97 13.63 -11.52
C ALA A 52 -23.44 13.55 -11.35
N GLN A 53 -22.92 13.83 -10.16
CA GLN A 53 -21.50 13.70 -9.85
C GLN A 53 -21.02 12.24 -9.83
N VAL A 54 -21.86 11.32 -9.36
CA VAL A 54 -21.57 9.89 -9.47
C VAL A 54 -21.58 9.43 -10.92
N ALA A 55 -22.50 9.92 -11.74
CA ALA A 55 -22.52 9.64 -13.18
C ALA A 55 -21.26 10.18 -13.90
N GLU A 56 -20.80 11.39 -13.54
CA GLU A 56 -19.55 11.97 -14.03
C GLU A 56 -18.34 11.08 -13.67
N LEU A 57 -18.26 10.59 -12.43
CA LEU A 57 -17.22 9.65 -12.01
C LEU A 57 -17.23 8.39 -12.88
N ILE A 58 -18.40 7.78 -13.09
CA ILE A 58 -18.54 6.58 -13.94
C ILE A 58 -18.04 6.87 -15.36
N THR A 59 -18.46 7.99 -15.97
CA THR A 59 -18.03 8.41 -17.31
C THR A 59 -16.52 8.58 -17.36
N THR A 60 -15.92 9.23 -16.36
CA THR A 60 -14.47 9.46 -16.27
C THR A 60 -13.65 8.17 -16.34
N PHE A 61 -14.13 7.10 -15.73
CA PHE A 61 -13.50 5.77 -15.78
C PHE A 61 -13.77 5.06 -17.11
N THR A 62 -15.02 5.02 -17.56
CA THR A 62 -15.41 4.26 -18.75
C THR A 62 -14.83 4.85 -20.05
N GLU A 63 -14.66 6.15 -20.15
CA GLU A 63 -13.95 6.80 -21.27
C GLU A 63 -12.48 6.40 -21.38
N ARG A 64 -11.91 5.83 -20.32
CA ARG A 64 -10.52 5.34 -20.26
C ARG A 64 -10.41 3.82 -20.27
N ASP A 65 -11.52 3.14 -20.57
CA ASP A 65 -11.60 1.67 -20.49
C ASP A 65 -11.15 1.14 -19.11
N ARG A 66 -11.59 1.83 -18.04
CA ARG A 66 -11.32 1.45 -16.65
C ARG A 66 -12.62 1.18 -15.91
N ILE A 67 -12.56 0.26 -14.95
CA ILE A 67 -13.69 -0.06 -14.07
C ILE A 67 -13.82 1.06 -13.03
N PRO A 68 -15.02 1.68 -12.89
CA PRO A 68 -15.24 2.66 -11.82
C PRO A 68 -15.02 2.02 -10.45
N ARG A 69 -14.02 2.51 -9.71
CA ARG A 69 -13.59 1.95 -8.44
C ARG A 69 -13.11 3.03 -7.48
N LEU A 70 -13.41 2.84 -6.19
CA LEU A 70 -12.94 3.72 -5.13
C LEU A 70 -12.27 2.91 -4.01
N GLU A 71 -11.28 3.54 -3.39
CA GLU A 71 -10.66 3.13 -2.13
C GLU A 71 -10.65 4.33 -1.19
N TYR A 72 -11.33 4.25 -0.05
CA TYR A 72 -11.47 5.40 0.84
C TYR A 72 -11.91 5.00 2.26
N LEU A 73 -11.88 5.96 3.18
CA LEU A 73 -12.33 5.80 4.55
C LEU A 73 -13.80 6.26 4.69
N PRO A 74 -14.78 5.35 4.83
CA PRO A 74 -16.20 5.70 4.89
C PRO A 74 -16.55 6.63 6.06
N GLU A 75 -15.80 6.55 7.15
CA GLU A 75 -16.03 7.41 8.32
C GLU A 75 -15.84 8.91 8.03
N LEU A 76 -15.04 9.26 7.02
CA LEU A 76 -14.80 10.65 6.63
C LEU A 76 -15.79 11.18 5.59
N CYS A 77 -16.54 10.30 4.93
CA CYS A 77 -17.50 10.66 3.88
C CYS A 77 -18.68 9.67 3.86
N PRO A 78 -19.48 9.63 4.94
CA PRO A 78 -20.51 8.59 5.13
C PRO A 78 -21.65 8.64 4.10
N ALA A 79 -21.86 9.77 3.41
CA ALA A 79 -22.88 9.89 2.37
C ALA A 79 -22.45 9.28 1.02
N VAL A 80 -21.16 9.02 0.82
CA VAL A 80 -20.61 8.53 -0.47
C VAL A 80 -21.09 7.11 -0.76
N GLU A 81 -20.99 6.18 0.18
CA GLU A 81 -21.37 4.78 -0.05
C GLU A 81 -22.84 4.62 -0.46
N PRO A 82 -23.84 5.23 0.23
CA PRO A 82 -25.23 5.18 -0.23
C PRO A 82 -25.43 5.70 -1.65
N GLY A 83 -24.76 6.78 -2.02
CA GLY A 83 -24.82 7.33 -3.38
C GLY A 83 -24.24 6.41 -4.45
N LEU A 84 -23.14 5.73 -4.14
CA LEU A 84 -22.52 4.75 -5.02
C LEU A 84 -23.39 3.49 -5.18
N LEU A 85 -23.94 2.96 -4.08
CA LEU A 85 -24.85 1.80 -4.10
C LEU A 85 -26.08 2.09 -4.97
N ALA A 86 -26.68 3.29 -4.85
CA ALA A 86 -27.81 3.72 -5.68
C ALA A 86 -27.45 3.78 -7.17
N ALA A 87 -26.17 3.99 -7.52
CA ALA A 87 -25.66 4.00 -8.89
C ALA A 87 -25.15 2.64 -9.38
N GLY A 88 -25.38 1.56 -8.64
CA GLY A 88 -25.05 0.19 -9.03
C GLY A 88 -23.63 -0.25 -8.69
N PHE A 89 -22.92 0.46 -7.83
CA PHE A 89 -21.67 -0.05 -7.26
C PHE A 89 -21.96 -1.15 -6.21
N ALA A 90 -20.97 -2.02 -6.01
CA ALA A 90 -20.99 -3.06 -4.97
C ALA A 90 -19.70 -3.04 -4.17
N PRO A 91 -19.76 -3.14 -2.82
CA PRO A 91 -18.58 -3.32 -2.00
C PRO A 91 -17.81 -4.58 -2.41
N GLU A 92 -16.51 -4.44 -2.66
CA GLU A 92 -15.62 -5.58 -2.87
C GLU A 92 -15.19 -6.16 -1.53
N ARG A 93 -14.71 -5.29 -0.64
CA ARG A 93 -14.24 -5.66 0.70
C ARG A 93 -14.07 -4.42 1.58
N ARG A 94 -14.06 -4.69 2.90
CA ARG A 94 -13.66 -3.73 3.93
C ARG A 94 -12.41 -4.28 4.60
N LEU A 95 -11.35 -3.52 4.56
CA LEU A 95 -10.06 -3.93 5.09
C LEU A 95 -9.67 -3.06 6.28
N PRO A 96 -9.17 -3.65 7.37
CA PRO A 96 -8.66 -2.85 8.48
C PRO A 96 -7.42 -2.08 8.04
N ILE A 97 -7.37 -0.81 8.38
CA ILE A 97 -6.14 -0.03 8.37
C ILE A 97 -5.46 -0.24 9.71
N MET A 98 -4.21 -0.69 9.67
CA MET A 98 -3.42 -0.92 10.86
C MET A 98 -2.21 0.03 10.90
N THR A 99 -1.87 0.51 12.09
CA THR A 99 -0.68 1.35 12.32
C THR A 99 0.11 0.84 13.52
N CYS A 100 1.40 1.16 13.56
CA CYS A 100 2.31 0.92 14.65
C CYS A 100 3.28 2.09 14.75
N TRP A 101 3.38 2.71 15.92
CA TRP A 101 4.39 3.73 16.13
C TRP A 101 5.79 3.10 16.09
N PRO A 102 6.80 3.73 15.45
CA PRO A 102 8.15 3.16 15.38
C PRO A 102 8.77 2.79 16.74
N THR A 103 8.36 3.51 17.80
CA THR A 103 8.77 3.25 19.18
C THR A 103 8.14 2.00 19.80
N ASP A 104 7.00 1.57 19.27
CA ASP A 104 6.18 0.49 19.83
C ASP A 104 6.43 -0.87 19.15
N VAL A 105 7.38 -0.88 18.21
CA VAL A 105 7.71 -2.08 17.45
C VAL A 105 8.26 -3.16 18.38
N VAL A 106 7.56 -4.27 18.45
CA VAL A 106 8.02 -5.48 19.14
C VAL A 106 9.20 -6.08 18.36
N ALA A 107 10.30 -6.34 19.07
CA ALA A 107 11.48 -6.94 18.46
C ALA A 107 11.15 -8.36 17.99
N PRO A 108 11.26 -8.67 16.68
CA PRO A 108 11.10 -10.03 16.22
C PRO A 108 12.30 -10.89 16.64
N SER A 109 12.08 -12.19 16.71
CA SER A 109 13.19 -13.14 16.87
C SER A 109 14.11 -13.06 15.65
N VAL A 110 15.41 -13.23 15.89
CA VAL A 110 16.40 -13.33 14.81
C VAL A 110 16.08 -14.54 13.95
N VAL A 111 16.03 -14.33 12.63
CA VAL A 111 15.79 -15.42 11.68
C VAL A 111 17.15 -16.02 11.28
N ALA A 112 17.43 -17.23 11.73
CA ALA A 112 18.69 -17.90 11.45
C ALA A 112 18.97 -18.02 9.94
N GLY A 113 20.19 -17.65 9.53
CA GLY A 113 20.62 -17.71 8.11
C GLY A 113 20.01 -16.63 7.22
N ILE A 114 19.35 -15.62 7.80
CA ILE A 114 18.78 -14.49 7.04
C ILE A 114 19.39 -13.19 7.53
N GLU A 115 19.93 -12.43 6.61
CA GLU A 115 20.36 -11.05 6.82
C GLU A 115 19.27 -10.09 6.35
N LEU A 116 19.00 -9.06 7.16
CA LEU A 116 18.04 -8.00 6.85
C LEU A 116 18.78 -6.68 6.67
N SER A 117 18.48 -5.95 5.60
CA SER A 117 19.05 -4.63 5.33
C SER A 117 18.06 -3.72 4.61
N LEU A 118 18.28 -2.41 4.68
CA LEU A 118 17.66 -1.48 3.74
C LEU A 118 18.38 -1.60 2.39
N ALA A 119 17.61 -1.65 1.31
CA ALA A 119 18.11 -1.77 -0.05
C ALA A 119 18.21 -0.37 -0.68
N THR A 120 19.40 -0.01 -1.13
CA THR A 120 19.69 1.30 -1.74
C THR A 120 20.41 1.20 -3.09
N THR A 121 21.04 0.07 -3.39
CA THR A 121 21.73 -0.16 -4.66
C THR A 121 20.84 -0.92 -5.65
N ASP A 122 21.07 -0.73 -6.94
CA ASP A 122 20.31 -1.42 -7.99
C ASP A 122 20.35 -2.95 -7.86
N GLU A 123 21.49 -3.49 -7.45
CA GLU A 123 21.61 -4.92 -7.20
C GLU A 123 20.68 -5.38 -6.07
N GLN A 124 20.64 -4.66 -4.96
CA GLN A 124 19.74 -4.96 -3.83
C GLN A 124 18.28 -4.78 -4.24
N LEU A 125 17.96 -3.69 -4.95
CA LEU A 125 16.60 -3.44 -5.44
C LEU A 125 16.14 -4.53 -6.42
N ARG A 126 17.03 -5.03 -7.29
CA ARG A 126 16.74 -6.16 -8.17
C ARG A 126 16.46 -7.43 -7.39
N GLN A 127 17.20 -7.69 -6.30
CA GLN A 127 16.93 -8.83 -5.42
C GLN A 127 15.59 -8.71 -4.71
N VAL A 128 15.20 -7.50 -4.26
CA VAL A 128 13.88 -7.23 -3.67
C VAL A 128 12.78 -7.48 -4.71
N ALA A 129 12.89 -6.88 -5.89
CA ALA A 129 11.92 -7.06 -6.97
C ALA A 129 11.74 -8.54 -7.34
N GLY A 130 12.83 -9.28 -7.46
CA GLY A 130 12.80 -10.72 -7.75
C GLY A 130 12.13 -11.55 -6.65
N ALA A 131 12.32 -11.18 -5.39
CA ALA A 131 11.66 -11.85 -4.28
C ALA A 131 10.16 -11.53 -4.22
N GLN A 132 9.77 -10.29 -4.51
CA GLN A 132 8.37 -9.86 -4.58
C GLN A 132 7.65 -10.51 -5.76
N ASN A 133 8.22 -10.46 -6.98
CA ASN A 133 7.62 -11.06 -8.17
C ASN A 133 7.38 -12.56 -7.98
N ASP A 134 8.37 -13.28 -7.44
CA ASP A 134 8.23 -14.71 -7.13
C ASP A 134 7.15 -14.98 -6.05
N ALA A 135 7.08 -14.13 -5.02
CA ALA A 135 6.11 -14.27 -3.95
C ALA A 135 4.66 -14.04 -4.41
N TYR A 136 4.47 -13.15 -5.39
CA TYR A 136 3.16 -12.77 -5.94
C TYR A 136 2.82 -13.44 -7.27
N GLY A 137 3.68 -14.36 -7.75
CA GLY A 137 3.45 -15.06 -9.02
C GLY A 137 3.52 -14.16 -10.25
N GLN A 138 4.32 -13.09 -10.16
CA GLN A 138 4.55 -12.16 -11.26
C GLN A 138 5.68 -12.65 -12.17
N PRO A 139 5.78 -12.13 -13.42
CA PRO A 139 6.86 -12.46 -14.34
C PRO A 139 8.26 -12.15 -13.78
N GLU A 140 9.29 -12.55 -14.52
CA GLU A 140 10.68 -12.24 -14.19
C GLU A 140 10.91 -10.73 -14.02
N THR A 141 11.86 -10.40 -13.13
CA THR A 141 12.19 -9.01 -12.77
C THR A 141 12.74 -8.25 -13.96
N THR A 142 12.17 -7.09 -14.21
CA THR A 142 12.55 -6.16 -15.27
C THR A 142 13.33 -4.95 -14.72
N ASP A 143 13.95 -4.18 -15.60
CA ASP A 143 14.56 -2.89 -15.23
C ASP A 143 13.51 -1.87 -14.77
N HIS A 144 12.26 -2.00 -15.24
CA HIS A 144 11.14 -1.18 -14.78
C HIS A 144 10.82 -1.43 -13.30
N ASP A 145 10.86 -2.69 -12.84
CA ASP A 145 10.64 -3.03 -11.42
C ASP A 145 11.73 -2.40 -10.54
N VAL A 146 12.98 -2.47 -10.98
CA VAL A 146 14.10 -1.83 -10.27
C VAL A 146 13.96 -0.32 -10.24
N ALA A 147 13.60 0.30 -11.37
CA ALA A 147 13.38 1.74 -11.45
C ALA A 147 12.23 2.21 -10.54
N ARG A 148 11.15 1.44 -10.45
CA ARG A 148 10.04 1.71 -9.53
C ARG A 148 10.49 1.70 -8.07
N LEU A 149 11.25 0.70 -7.64
CA LEU A 149 11.79 0.64 -6.27
C LEU A 149 12.81 1.74 -6.00
N ARG A 150 13.64 2.09 -6.99
CA ARG A 150 14.56 3.25 -6.90
C ARG A 150 13.78 4.54 -6.71
N GLY A 151 12.72 4.77 -7.47
CA GLY A 151 11.84 5.92 -7.30
C GLY A 151 11.20 5.98 -5.90
N THR A 152 10.91 4.83 -5.28
CA THR A 152 10.47 4.77 -3.87
C THR A 152 11.55 5.33 -2.93
N VAL A 153 12.80 4.91 -3.08
CA VAL A 153 13.92 5.37 -2.24
C VAL A 153 14.20 6.86 -2.48
N GLU A 154 14.27 7.27 -3.73
CA GLU A 154 14.52 8.68 -4.12
C GLU A 154 13.40 9.63 -3.65
N GLY A 155 12.17 9.13 -3.60
CA GLY A 155 11.01 9.85 -3.07
C GLY A 155 10.95 9.92 -1.53
N GLY A 156 11.95 9.40 -0.82
CA GLY A 156 11.99 9.39 0.65
C GLY A 156 11.25 8.20 1.27
N GLY A 157 10.92 7.18 0.49
CA GLY A 157 10.45 5.90 1.00
C GLY A 157 11.60 4.99 1.43
N LEU A 158 11.25 3.78 1.86
CA LEU A 158 12.19 2.74 2.30
C LEU A 158 11.95 1.45 1.53
N VAL A 159 13.02 0.74 1.21
CA VAL A 159 12.94 -0.62 0.65
C VAL A 159 13.79 -1.54 1.53
N ALA A 160 13.24 -2.68 1.93
CA ALA A 160 13.93 -3.67 2.76
C ALA A 160 14.16 -4.97 2.00
N LEU A 161 15.32 -5.58 2.23
CA LEU A 161 15.76 -6.84 1.67
C LEU A 161 16.01 -7.87 2.79
N ALA A 162 15.48 -9.07 2.62
CA ALA A 162 15.89 -10.25 3.34
C ALA A 162 16.72 -11.15 2.42
N ARG A 163 17.96 -11.46 2.81
CA ARG A 163 18.93 -12.23 2.04
C ARG A 163 19.32 -13.49 2.79
N ASP A 164 19.34 -14.63 2.10
CA ASP A 164 19.90 -15.87 2.61
C ASP A 164 21.42 -15.75 2.65
N THR A 165 22.01 -15.90 3.83
CA THR A 165 23.47 -15.72 4.04
C THR A 165 24.31 -16.83 3.40
N ALA A 166 23.74 -18.02 3.21
CA ALA A 166 24.45 -19.14 2.60
C ALA A 166 24.55 -19.03 1.08
N THR A 167 23.51 -18.50 0.45
CA THR A 167 23.44 -18.41 -1.03
C THR A 167 23.65 -16.99 -1.56
N GLY A 168 23.56 -15.97 -0.71
CA GLY A 168 23.57 -14.56 -1.12
C GLY A 168 22.30 -14.11 -1.84
N ARG A 169 21.26 -14.95 -1.94
CA ARG A 169 20.04 -14.70 -2.71
C ARG A 169 19.05 -13.88 -1.89
N GLY A 170 18.41 -12.89 -2.54
CA GLY A 170 17.24 -12.21 -1.98
C GLY A 170 16.04 -13.15 -1.87
N VAL A 171 15.50 -13.31 -0.67
CA VAL A 171 14.44 -14.27 -0.35
C VAL A 171 13.16 -13.61 0.12
N GLY A 172 13.21 -12.33 0.42
CA GLY A 172 12.05 -11.53 0.76
C GLY A 172 12.34 -10.05 0.63
N GLY A 173 11.31 -9.25 0.53
CA GLY A 173 11.38 -7.81 0.46
C GLY A 173 10.10 -7.13 0.88
N GLY A 174 10.16 -5.82 1.04
CA GLY A 174 9.02 -4.96 1.34
C GLY A 174 9.42 -3.51 1.22
N LEU A 175 8.46 -2.61 1.29
CA LEU A 175 8.71 -1.17 1.18
C LEU A 175 7.80 -0.35 2.10
N CYS A 176 8.24 0.87 2.43
CA CYS A 176 7.39 1.99 2.79
C CYS A 176 7.37 2.95 1.60
N ALA A 177 6.20 3.30 1.12
CA ALA A 177 6.04 4.24 0.01
C ALA A 177 6.55 5.64 0.39
N PRO A 178 6.84 6.52 -0.58
CA PRO A 178 7.18 7.91 -0.31
C PRO A 178 6.14 8.57 0.62
N PRO A 179 6.57 9.26 1.69
CA PRO A 179 5.65 9.83 2.67
C PRO A 179 4.96 11.10 2.17
N HIS A 180 3.76 11.34 2.68
CA HIS A 180 3.11 12.63 2.65
C HIS A 180 2.76 13.04 4.08
N GLU A 181 3.24 14.20 4.53
CA GLU A 181 3.05 14.72 5.90
C GLU A 181 3.36 13.66 6.99
N GLY A 182 4.40 12.87 6.78
CA GLY A 182 4.83 11.82 7.70
C GLY A 182 4.01 10.53 7.64
N VAL A 183 2.96 10.45 6.85
CA VAL A 183 2.17 9.23 6.61
C VAL A 183 2.79 8.45 5.45
N SER A 184 2.92 7.14 5.59
CA SER A 184 3.42 6.25 4.53
C SER A 184 2.80 4.87 4.62
N GLU A 185 2.47 4.30 3.48
CA GLU A 185 2.02 2.92 3.39
C GLU A 185 3.20 1.95 3.41
N LEU A 186 3.15 0.98 4.32
CA LEU A 186 4.02 -0.18 4.32
C LEU A 186 3.36 -1.28 3.50
N ALA A 187 3.98 -1.66 2.40
CA ALA A 187 3.36 -2.50 1.38
C ALA A 187 4.33 -3.52 0.77
N ALA A 188 3.78 -4.40 -0.04
CA ALA A 188 4.51 -5.36 -0.87
C ALA A 188 5.49 -6.23 -0.07
N ILE A 189 5.09 -6.66 1.15
CA ILE A 189 5.87 -7.61 1.95
C ILE A 189 5.73 -9.00 1.33
N GLY A 190 6.73 -9.38 0.54
CA GLY A 190 6.79 -10.67 -0.15
C GLY A 190 7.93 -11.54 0.35
N VAL A 191 7.66 -12.84 0.53
CA VAL A 191 8.67 -13.86 0.90
C VAL A 191 8.52 -15.05 -0.04
N ARG A 192 9.63 -15.46 -0.67
CA ARG A 192 9.68 -16.64 -1.55
C ARG A 192 9.13 -17.88 -0.85
N THR A 193 8.36 -18.68 -1.55
CA THR A 193 7.64 -19.85 -1.00
C THR A 193 8.53 -20.77 -0.14
N PRO A 194 9.76 -21.15 -0.53
CA PRO A 194 10.61 -22.04 0.29
C PRO A 194 11.06 -21.41 1.61
N TYR A 195 10.94 -20.11 1.77
CA TYR A 195 11.39 -19.35 2.95
C TYR A 195 10.23 -18.87 3.83
N ARG A 196 8.99 -19.15 3.44
CA ARG A 196 7.79 -18.77 4.23
C ARG A 196 7.75 -19.47 5.57
N ARG A 197 6.96 -18.91 6.50
CA ARG A 197 6.72 -19.44 7.87
C ARG A 197 7.96 -19.49 8.76
N ARG A 198 9.02 -18.74 8.42
CA ARG A 198 10.25 -18.60 9.19
C ARG A 198 10.35 -17.27 9.96
N GLY A 199 9.31 -16.43 9.92
CA GLY A 199 9.31 -15.12 10.59
C GLY A 199 9.89 -13.98 9.74
N ILE A 200 10.30 -14.21 8.49
CA ILE A 200 10.94 -13.22 7.62
C ILE A 200 10.02 -12.01 7.36
N ALA A 201 8.72 -12.23 7.07
CA ALA A 201 7.78 -11.13 6.87
C ALA A 201 7.65 -10.25 8.13
N THR A 202 7.54 -10.85 9.31
CA THR A 202 7.53 -10.13 10.59
C THR A 202 8.80 -9.29 10.78
N ALA A 203 9.96 -9.87 10.44
CA ALA A 203 11.25 -9.22 10.60
C ALA A 203 11.44 -8.06 9.60
N LEU A 204 11.01 -8.22 8.34
CA LEU A 204 10.98 -7.14 7.33
C LEU A 204 10.08 -5.99 7.75
N THR A 205 8.85 -6.30 8.20
CA THR A 205 7.90 -5.31 8.71
C THR A 205 8.50 -4.52 9.87
N ALA A 206 9.12 -5.22 10.84
CA ALA A 206 9.75 -4.56 11.98
C ALA A 206 10.94 -3.68 11.58
N LEU A 207 11.79 -4.14 10.64
CA LEU A 207 12.90 -3.33 10.11
C LEU A 207 12.37 -2.05 9.46
N LEU A 208 11.42 -2.16 8.54
CA LEU A 208 10.83 -1.01 7.85
C LEU A 208 10.24 -0.01 8.85
N THR A 209 9.39 -0.50 9.77
CA THR A 209 8.71 0.37 10.75
C THR A 209 9.71 1.11 11.65
N ARG A 210 10.75 0.42 12.13
CA ARG A 210 11.81 1.05 12.95
C ARG A 210 12.63 2.06 12.18
N SER A 211 12.81 1.85 10.89
CA SER A 211 13.59 2.74 10.02
C SER A 211 12.80 3.98 9.57
N CYS A 212 11.48 3.98 9.71
CA CYS A 212 10.61 5.09 9.30
C CYS A 212 11.09 6.48 9.74
N PRO A 213 11.51 6.69 11.01
CA PRO A 213 11.95 8.03 11.44
C PRO A 213 13.17 8.55 10.68
N THR A 214 14.02 7.69 10.13
CA THR A 214 15.23 8.12 9.40
C THR A 214 14.92 8.87 8.11
N VAL A 215 13.69 8.73 7.60
CA VAL A 215 13.21 9.41 6.38
C VAL A 215 11.96 10.27 6.64
N GLY A 216 11.71 10.62 7.91
CA GLY A 216 10.60 11.50 8.29
C GLY A 216 9.22 10.84 8.28
N ILE A 217 9.13 9.51 8.18
CA ILE A 217 7.87 8.77 8.33
C ILE A 217 7.59 8.62 9.83
N THR A 218 6.51 9.24 10.29
CA THR A 218 6.06 9.20 11.68
C THR A 218 4.89 8.24 11.88
N THR A 219 4.12 8.02 10.84
CA THR A 219 2.88 7.25 10.87
C THR A 219 2.85 6.22 9.72
N PRO A 220 3.58 5.11 9.86
CA PRO A 220 3.46 4.00 8.93
C PRO A 220 2.12 3.29 9.14
N PHE A 221 1.45 2.96 8.04
CA PHE A 221 0.24 2.17 8.06
C PHE A 221 0.31 1.03 7.04
N LEU A 222 -0.56 0.07 7.17
CA LEU A 222 -0.74 -1.02 6.21
C LEU A 222 -2.17 -1.55 6.22
N THR A 223 -2.50 -2.26 5.15
CA THR A 223 -3.80 -2.87 4.94
C THR A 223 -3.63 -4.36 4.68
N PRO A 224 -3.88 -5.24 5.67
CA PRO A 224 -3.76 -6.68 5.46
C PRO A 224 -4.88 -7.19 4.56
N GLU A 225 -4.57 -8.09 3.64
CA GLU A 225 -5.58 -8.72 2.76
C GLU A 225 -6.47 -9.73 3.50
N GLY A 226 -6.06 -10.16 4.70
CA GLY A 226 -6.82 -11.12 5.49
C GLY A 226 -6.24 -11.38 6.87
N GLU A 227 -6.92 -12.21 7.66
CA GLU A 227 -6.54 -12.51 9.05
C GLU A 227 -5.14 -13.11 9.19
N ALA A 228 -4.69 -13.92 8.23
CA ALA A 228 -3.36 -14.54 8.29
C ALA A 228 -2.25 -13.47 8.23
N GLU A 229 -2.42 -12.47 7.38
CA GLU A 229 -1.51 -11.33 7.30
C GLU A 229 -1.64 -10.41 8.51
N ALA A 230 -2.85 -10.09 8.94
CA ALA A 230 -3.09 -9.30 10.14
C ALA A 230 -2.35 -9.86 11.37
N ARG A 231 -2.30 -11.20 11.51
CA ARG A 231 -1.55 -11.86 12.60
C ARG A 231 -0.04 -11.60 12.52
N ILE A 232 0.52 -11.48 11.30
CA ILE A 232 1.94 -11.14 11.11
C ILE A 232 2.18 -9.74 11.68
N TYR A 233 1.35 -8.78 11.27
CA TYR A 233 1.46 -7.38 11.66
C TYR A 233 1.16 -7.13 13.13
N HIS A 234 0.19 -7.84 13.72
CA HIS A 234 -0.06 -7.81 15.17
C HIS A 234 1.16 -8.21 16.00
N ARG A 235 1.97 -9.17 15.53
CA ARG A 235 3.22 -9.58 16.20
C ARG A 235 4.27 -8.48 16.20
N VAL A 236 4.25 -7.60 15.23
CA VAL A 236 5.15 -6.43 15.15
C VAL A 236 4.69 -5.29 16.04
N GLY A 237 3.42 -5.25 16.41
CA GLY A 237 2.82 -4.19 17.22
C GLY A 237 1.71 -3.42 16.53
N TYR A 238 1.42 -3.70 15.26
CA TYR A 238 0.34 -3.05 14.53
C TYR A 238 -1.03 -3.31 15.15
N ARG A 239 -1.88 -2.29 15.15
CA ARG A 239 -3.26 -2.35 15.62
C ARG A 239 -4.20 -1.70 14.62
N ALA A 240 -5.38 -2.28 14.44
CA ALA A 240 -6.42 -1.70 13.60
C ALA A 240 -6.91 -0.39 14.24
N VAL A 241 -7.02 0.65 13.43
CA VAL A 241 -7.42 2.02 13.85
C VAL A 241 -8.62 2.54 13.09
N THR A 242 -8.83 2.10 11.86
CA THR A 242 -9.98 2.43 11.02
C THR A 242 -10.15 1.37 9.93
N GLU A 243 -11.07 1.60 9.01
CA GLU A 243 -11.41 0.69 7.92
C GLU A 243 -11.36 1.42 6.57
N MET A 244 -10.84 0.74 5.56
CA MET A 244 -10.89 1.17 4.17
C MET A 244 -11.96 0.37 3.42
N LEU A 245 -12.83 1.06 2.70
CA LEU A 245 -13.78 0.45 1.78
C LEU A 245 -13.21 0.42 0.36
N HIS A 246 -13.20 -0.77 -0.23
CA HIS A 246 -13.01 -0.97 -1.65
C HIS A 246 -14.37 -1.25 -2.28
N ILE A 247 -14.76 -0.46 -3.28
CA ILE A 247 -16.07 -0.54 -3.92
C ILE A 247 -15.94 -0.27 -5.42
N SER A 248 -16.60 -1.07 -6.25
CA SER A 248 -16.55 -0.95 -7.72
C SER A 248 -17.92 -1.17 -8.36
N ARG A 249 -18.02 -0.87 -9.64
CA ARG A 249 -19.25 -1.03 -10.42
C ARG A 249 -19.10 -2.09 -11.50
#